data_3752bf18f8d17394fc74c43ef44326c9
#
_entry.id   3752bf18f8d17394fc74c43ef44326c9
#
_cell.length_a   1.000
_cell.length_b   1.000
_cell.length_c   1.000
_cell.angle_alpha   90.00
_cell.angle_beta   90.00
_cell.angle_gamma   90.00
#
_symmetry.space_group_name_H-M   'P 1'
#
loop_
_entity.id
_entity.type
_entity.pdbx_description
1 polymer ?
#
loop_
_entity_poly.entity_id
_entity_poly.type
_entity_poly.pdbx_seq_one_letter_code
_entity_poly.pdbx_strand_id
1 'polypeptide(L)'
;MDSYIELKRFGILLTAALIGGLITGAFGWCFFIASLAWSFMQYTQFKRIGVWAQKPITPPRNISGSWLSLVQKPHETLIRERERTKTILNRVREALLVIELIPDAVIVIDQDGVLESFNSAAKRLFNLKRRDVGLGFTSIVRSPELAQLLRDAHPEEALEFSSPFKAEQYLEVRCISAASNRRLLLVRDVSSLNRQQTIRQHFVANVSHELRTPLTVAAGYMEALTDDTTTNELRLSLVDKLRAPIQRMQALVEDLLLLAQLERSPDLFEPQRISMPRVIEQAKEEIASLATSRSQIQIRCDSSREILGSERELLSVCVNLLSNAIRYSKDDAPIEISWTNRGEYVRLTVVDSGYGIAEEHIPRLTERFFRIDATRSRAKGGTGLGLAIVKHILVRHNSELRIKSKLNQGSTFFCDFVPAGPKLSATELNHEA
;
A
#
# COMPACT_ATOMS: atom_id res chain seq x y z
N MET A 1 48.29 8.21 -46.41
CA MET A 1 48.62 9.63 -46.15
C MET A 1 49.83 9.78 -45.23
N ASP A 2 49.98 8.94 -44.21
CA ASP A 2 51.08 9.07 -43.23
C ASP A 2 52.48 8.72 -43.75
N SER A 3 52.59 7.72 -44.64
CA SER A 3 53.87 7.41 -45.32
C SER A 3 54.39 8.53 -46.22
N TYR A 4 53.47 9.34 -46.73
CA TYR A 4 53.87 10.50 -47.61
C TYR A 4 54.58 11.58 -46.77
N ILE A 5 54.25 11.78 -45.55
CA ILE A 5 54.88 12.76 -44.65
C ILE A 5 56.33 12.33 -44.33
N GLU A 6 56.56 11.05 -44.07
CA GLU A 6 57.88 10.50 -43.85
C GLU A 6 58.76 10.62 -45.11
N LEU A 7 58.19 10.23 -46.25
CA LEU A 7 58.86 10.33 -47.52
C LEU A 7 59.24 11.80 -47.85
N LYS A 8 58.33 12.74 -47.55
CA LYS A 8 58.57 14.18 -47.74
C LYS A 8 59.67 14.69 -46.81
N ARG A 9 59.72 14.28 -45.52
CA ARG A 9 60.77 14.66 -44.59
C ARG A 9 62.11 14.06 -44.97
N PHE A 10 62.15 12.80 -45.42
CA PHE A 10 63.34 12.16 -45.93
C PHE A 10 63.82 12.87 -47.20
N GLY A 11 62.91 13.20 -48.10
CA GLY A 11 63.21 13.95 -49.32
C GLY A 11 63.81 15.33 -49.03
N ILE A 12 63.29 16.06 -48.04
CA ILE A 12 63.82 17.36 -47.59
C ILE A 12 65.28 17.23 -47.08
N LEU A 13 65.49 16.20 -46.22
CA LEU A 13 66.84 15.96 -45.69
C LEU A 13 67.83 15.57 -46.79
N LEU A 14 67.41 14.78 -47.76
CA LEU A 14 68.18 14.34 -48.92
C LEU A 14 68.51 15.50 -49.85
N THR A 15 67.51 16.35 -50.13
CA THR A 15 67.72 17.57 -50.96
C THR A 15 68.64 18.57 -50.25
N ALA A 16 68.50 18.77 -48.96
CA ALA A 16 69.38 19.64 -48.17
C ALA A 16 70.80 19.12 -48.13
N ALA A 17 71.00 17.79 -48.03
CA ALA A 17 72.33 17.19 -48.10
C ALA A 17 72.97 17.33 -49.48
N LEU A 18 72.17 17.24 -50.54
CA LEU A 18 72.64 17.44 -51.94
C LEU A 18 73.04 18.88 -52.18
N ILE A 19 72.23 19.83 -51.77
CA ILE A 19 72.54 21.29 -51.90
C ILE A 19 73.75 21.64 -51.04
N GLY A 20 73.86 21.18 -49.82
CA GLY A 20 74.99 21.40 -48.94
C GLY A 20 76.28 20.81 -49.52
N GLY A 21 76.22 19.60 -50.13
CA GLY A 21 77.34 18.96 -50.81
C GLY A 21 77.82 19.73 -52.02
N LEU A 22 76.88 20.33 -52.80
CA LEU A 22 77.19 21.20 -53.93
C LEU A 22 77.89 22.49 -53.51
N ILE A 23 77.52 23.06 -52.39
CA ILE A 23 78.12 24.32 -51.89
C ILE A 23 79.49 24.10 -51.26
N THR A 24 79.63 23.01 -50.49
CA THR A 24 80.87 22.76 -49.70
C THR A 24 81.88 21.83 -50.38
N GLY A 25 81.51 21.12 -51.43
CA GLY A 25 82.30 20.09 -52.08
C GLY A 25 82.44 18.79 -51.27
N ALA A 26 81.80 18.69 -50.05
CA ALA A 26 81.97 17.60 -49.08
C ALA A 26 80.70 16.72 -49.02
N PHE A 27 80.30 16.13 -50.13
CA PHE A 27 79.08 15.32 -50.26
C PHE A 27 78.96 14.21 -49.18
N GLY A 28 80.11 13.52 -48.94
CA GLY A 28 80.10 12.42 -47.95
C GLY A 28 79.71 12.87 -46.54
N TRP A 29 80.17 14.00 -46.07
CA TRP A 29 79.83 14.53 -44.75
C TRP A 29 78.42 15.06 -44.68
N CYS A 30 77.90 15.66 -45.73
CA CYS A 30 76.51 16.13 -45.77
C CYS A 30 75.50 14.98 -45.73
N PHE A 31 75.79 13.90 -46.50
CA PHE A 31 74.91 12.67 -46.38
C PHE A 31 75.03 11.98 -45.04
N PHE A 32 76.23 11.93 -44.43
CA PHE A 32 76.43 11.38 -43.10
C PHE A 32 75.65 12.14 -42.05
N ILE A 33 75.67 13.47 -42.05
CA ILE A 33 74.89 14.31 -41.12
C ILE A 33 73.38 14.11 -41.33
N ALA A 34 72.91 14.10 -42.60
CA ALA A 34 71.51 13.85 -42.91
C ALA A 34 71.03 12.46 -42.44
N SER A 35 71.85 11.42 -42.62
CA SER A 35 71.57 10.06 -42.11
C SER A 35 71.54 10.01 -40.60
N LEU A 36 72.45 10.69 -39.91
CA LEU A 36 72.46 10.78 -38.44
C LEU A 36 71.22 11.52 -37.92
N ALA A 37 70.83 12.61 -38.53
CA ALA A 37 69.64 13.39 -38.21
C ALA A 37 68.38 12.55 -38.39
N TRP A 38 68.29 11.80 -39.49
CA TRP A 38 67.17 10.85 -39.70
C TRP A 38 67.12 9.76 -38.66
N SER A 39 68.25 9.10 -38.40
CA SER A 39 68.31 8.03 -37.33
C SER A 39 67.98 8.57 -36.00
N PHE A 40 68.41 9.77 -35.61
CA PHE A 40 68.08 10.42 -34.39
C PHE A 40 66.57 10.73 -34.28
N MET A 41 65.98 11.18 -35.37
CA MET A 41 64.52 11.42 -35.45
C MET A 41 63.75 10.13 -35.28
N GLN A 42 64.12 9.02 -35.90
CA GLN A 42 63.52 7.72 -35.76
C GLN A 42 63.64 7.18 -34.30
N TYR A 43 64.84 7.31 -33.70
CA TYR A 43 65.12 6.94 -32.35
C TYR A 43 64.21 7.69 -31.34
N THR A 44 64.03 9.00 -31.53
CA THR A 44 63.12 9.79 -30.66
C THR A 44 61.68 9.36 -30.75
N GLN A 45 61.21 9.01 -31.96
CA GLN A 45 59.84 8.45 -32.16
C GLN A 45 59.71 7.10 -31.45
N PHE A 46 60.68 6.19 -31.63
CA PHE A 46 60.70 4.88 -30.97
C PHE A 46 60.70 5.02 -29.44
N LYS A 47 61.52 5.88 -28.86
CA LYS A 47 61.59 6.13 -27.44
C LYS A 47 60.22 6.64 -26.88
N ARG A 48 59.54 7.54 -27.60
CA ARG A 48 58.22 8.06 -27.23
C ARG A 48 57.16 6.95 -27.21
N ILE A 49 57.16 6.05 -28.19
CA ILE A 49 56.26 4.90 -28.23
C ILE A 49 56.58 3.94 -27.08
N GLY A 50 57.84 3.66 -26.76
CA GLY A 50 58.25 2.82 -25.66
C GLY A 50 57.76 3.32 -24.30
N VAL A 51 57.83 4.63 -24.07
CA VAL A 51 57.29 5.28 -22.87
C VAL A 51 55.75 5.17 -22.81
N TRP A 52 55.10 5.40 -23.96
CA TRP A 52 53.65 5.27 -24.02
C TRP A 52 53.16 3.85 -23.80
N ALA A 53 53.87 2.83 -24.33
CA ALA A 53 53.49 1.42 -24.17
C ALA A 53 53.46 0.96 -22.71
N GLN A 54 54.21 1.59 -21.81
CA GLN A 54 54.18 1.32 -20.39
C GLN A 54 52.90 1.82 -19.72
N LYS A 55 52.31 2.91 -20.22
CA LYS A 55 51.05 3.48 -19.73
C LYS A 55 50.20 4.03 -20.91
N PRO A 56 49.48 3.16 -21.64
CA PRO A 56 48.79 3.52 -22.88
C PRO A 56 47.45 4.25 -22.63
N ILE A 57 47.50 5.33 -21.83
CA ILE A 57 46.28 6.10 -21.48
C ILE A 57 45.95 7.13 -22.56
N THR A 58 46.90 7.90 -22.97
CA THR A 58 46.75 8.95 -24.01
C THR A 58 47.80 8.77 -25.11
N PRO A 59 47.43 8.89 -26.39
CA PRO A 59 48.42 8.76 -27.48
C PRO A 59 49.49 9.83 -27.33
N PRO A 60 50.76 9.51 -27.63
CA PRO A 60 51.84 10.47 -27.54
C PRO A 60 51.67 11.56 -28.60
N ARG A 61 51.91 12.81 -28.20
CA ARG A 61 51.85 13.96 -29.14
C ARG A 61 53.06 13.96 -30.07
N ASN A 62 52.90 14.42 -31.30
CA ASN A 62 53.92 14.56 -32.31
C ASN A 62 54.57 13.24 -32.82
N ILE A 63 53.79 12.17 -32.89
CA ILE A 63 54.13 10.98 -33.67
C ILE A 63 53.59 11.17 -35.08
N SER A 64 54.36 10.82 -36.08
CA SER A 64 54.01 10.98 -37.50
C SER A 64 54.45 9.77 -38.32
N GLY A 65 53.82 9.60 -39.47
CA GLY A 65 54.18 8.55 -40.44
C GLY A 65 53.77 7.14 -39.96
N SER A 66 54.53 6.14 -40.34
CA SER A 66 54.25 4.72 -40.04
C SER A 66 54.16 4.41 -38.54
N TRP A 67 54.78 5.21 -37.71
CA TRP A 67 54.70 5.08 -36.23
C TRP A 67 53.34 5.41 -35.66
N LEU A 68 52.57 6.25 -36.35
CA LEU A 68 51.23 6.62 -35.90
C LEU A 68 50.27 5.43 -35.97
N SER A 69 50.33 4.63 -37.03
CA SER A 69 49.49 3.43 -37.18
C SER A 69 49.79 2.34 -36.14
N LEU A 70 51.05 2.26 -35.69
CA LEU A 70 51.47 1.32 -34.62
C LEU A 70 50.92 1.72 -33.25
N VAL A 71 50.57 2.99 -33.03
CA VAL A 71 50.01 3.48 -31.79
C VAL A 71 48.47 3.51 -31.83
N GLN A 72 47.90 3.95 -32.97
CA GLN A 72 46.43 4.12 -33.10
C GLN A 72 45.66 2.82 -32.92
N LYS A 73 46.01 1.74 -33.63
CA LYS A 73 45.28 0.46 -33.56
C LYS A 73 45.23 -0.12 -32.14
N PRO A 74 46.36 -0.29 -31.41
CA PRO A 74 46.34 -0.75 -30.03
C PRO A 74 45.57 0.18 -29.09
N HIS A 75 45.70 1.49 -29.28
CA HIS A 75 45.01 2.49 -28.46
C HIS A 75 43.49 2.42 -28.64
N GLU A 76 42.98 2.37 -29.88
CA GLU A 76 41.56 2.18 -30.18
C GLU A 76 41.00 0.86 -29.59
N THR A 77 41.77 -0.22 -29.69
CA THR A 77 41.40 -1.50 -29.14
C THR A 77 41.25 -1.43 -27.62
N LEU A 78 42.22 -0.83 -26.92
CA LEU A 78 42.19 -0.64 -25.48
C LEU A 78 41.02 0.25 -25.02
N ILE A 79 40.70 1.31 -25.77
CA ILE A 79 39.53 2.14 -25.45
C ILE A 79 38.24 1.32 -25.60
N ARG A 80 38.06 0.60 -26.71
CA ARG A 80 36.90 -0.24 -26.96
C ARG A 80 36.73 -1.31 -25.85
N GLU A 81 37.78 -1.94 -25.43
CA GLU A 81 37.77 -2.93 -24.32
C GLU A 81 37.34 -2.28 -23.02
N ARG A 82 37.88 -1.11 -22.69
CA ARG A 82 37.49 -0.37 -21.47
C ARG A 82 36.01 0.08 -21.52
N GLU A 83 35.53 0.56 -22.64
CA GLU A 83 34.14 0.96 -22.83
C GLU A 83 33.20 -0.25 -22.71
N ARG A 84 33.57 -1.40 -23.32
CA ARG A 84 32.81 -2.65 -23.15
C ARG A 84 32.72 -3.09 -21.68
N THR A 85 33.86 -3.09 -21.01
CA THR A 85 33.91 -3.47 -19.58
C THR A 85 33.06 -2.51 -18.73
N LYS A 86 33.14 -1.20 -18.98
CA LYS A 86 32.35 -0.18 -18.32
C LYS A 86 30.84 -0.39 -18.58
N THR A 87 30.46 -0.68 -19.82
CA THR A 87 29.07 -0.95 -20.19
C THR A 87 28.53 -2.19 -19.49
N ILE A 88 29.33 -3.27 -19.43
CA ILE A 88 28.93 -4.50 -18.73
C ILE A 88 28.75 -4.23 -17.23
N LEU A 89 29.70 -3.54 -16.61
CA LEU A 89 29.62 -3.19 -15.18
C LEU A 89 28.39 -2.30 -14.88
N ASN A 90 28.08 -1.35 -15.76
CA ASN A 90 26.89 -0.53 -15.60
C ASN A 90 25.60 -1.35 -15.73
N ARG A 91 25.50 -2.25 -16.71
CA ARG A 91 24.34 -3.16 -16.84
C ARG A 91 24.16 -4.06 -15.62
N VAL A 92 25.24 -4.61 -15.09
CA VAL A 92 25.19 -5.42 -13.84
C VAL A 92 24.71 -4.58 -12.67
N ARG A 93 25.23 -3.34 -12.55
CA ARG A 93 24.80 -2.43 -11.47
C ARG A 93 23.33 -2.05 -11.60
N GLU A 94 22.85 -1.77 -12.81
CA GLU A 94 21.42 -1.49 -13.07
C GLU A 94 20.54 -2.70 -12.71
N ALA A 95 20.92 -3.92 -13.09
CA ALA A 95 20.20 -5.12 -12.74
C ALA A 95 20.12 -5.33 -11.21
N LEU A 96 21.21 -5.09 -10.48
CA LEU A 96 21.23 -5.16 -9.02
C LEU A 96 20.34 -4.07 -8.38
N LEU A 97 20.31 -2.86 -8.94
CA LEU A 97 19.42 -1.80 -8.47
C LEU A 97 17.95 -2.15 -8.66
N VAL A 98 17.59 -2.80 -9.77
CA VAL A 98 16.21 -3.28 -9.98
C VAL A 98 15.81 -4.29 -8.90
N ILE A 99 16.69 -5.25 -8.56
CA ILE A 99 16.41 -6.22 -7.48
C ILE A 99 16.25 -5.53 -6.12
N GLU A 100 17.03 -4.48 -5.85
CA GLU A 100 16.92 -3.71 -4.61
C GLU A 100 15.59 -2.91 -4.51
N LEU A 101 14.98 -2.53 -5.64
CA LEU A 101 13.71 -1.81 -5.70
C LEU A 101 12.48 -2.71 -5.59
N ILE A 102 12.64 -4.03 -5.74
CA ILE A 102 11.53 -4.98 -5.58
C ILE A 102 11.02 -4.89 -4.14
N PRO A 103 9.70 -4.67 -3.94
CA PRO A 103 9.11 -4.57 -2.60
C PRO A 103 9.11 -5.91 -1.87
N ASP A 104 9.07 -7.03 -2.61
CA ASP A 104 9.12 -8.38 -2.07
C ASP A 104 10.56 -8.72 -1.65
N ALA A 105 10.71 -9.55 -0.61
CA ALA A 105 12.01 -10.00 -0.16
C ALA A 105 12.58 -11.03 -1.14
N VAL A 106 13.75 -10.73 -1.70
CA VAL A 106 14.51 -11.59 -2.61
C VAL A 106 15.73 -12.10 -1.88
N ILE A 107 15.86 -13.42 -1.78
CA ILE A 107 16.94 -14.10 -1.06
C ILE A 107 17.52 -15.17 -1.97
N VAL A 108 18.82 -15.21 -2.10
CA VAL A 108 19.54 -16.26 -2.85
C VAL A 108 20.25 -17.17 -1.85
N ILE A 109 19.98 -18.45 -1.96
CA ILE A 109 20.63 -19.51 -1.18
C ILE A 109 21.27 -20.53 -2.11
N ASP A 110 22.26 -21.23 -1.60
CA ASP A 110 22.85 -22.39 -2.29
C ASP A 110 21.98 -23.66 -2.10
N GLN A 111 22.46 -24.81 -2.58
CA GLN A 111 21.75 -26.09 -2.44
C GLN A 111 21.60 -26.54 -0.99
N ASP A 112 22.57 -26.22 -0.15
CA ASP A 112 22.59 -26.56 1.27
C ASP A 112 21.77 -25.60 2.13
N GLY A 113 21.12 -24.61 1.50
CA GLY A 113 20.30 -23.61 2.16
C GLY A 113 21.10 -22.49 2.83
N VAL A 114 22.37 -22.31 2.44
CA VAL A 114 23.24 -21.25 2.96
C VAL A 114 22.93 -19.93 2.24
N LEU A 115 22.81 -18.85 3.00
CA LEU A 115 22.49 -17.51 2.51
C LEU A 115 23.67 -16.93 1.72
N GLU A 116 23.49 -16.65 0.42
CA GLU A 116 24.49 -16.01 -0.43
C GLU A 116 24.27 -14.49 -0.55
N SER A 117 23.03 -14.09 -0.81
CA SER A 117 22.69 -12.67 -0.97
C SER A 117 21.22 -12.40 -0.68
N PHE A 118 20.91 -11.14 -0.44
CA PHE A 118 19.54 -10.70 -0.17
C PHE A 118 19.38 -9.21 -0.50
N ASN A 119 18.13 -8.79 -0.86
CA ASN A 119 17.81 -7.41 -1.14
C ASN A 119 17.40 -6.62 0.13
N SER A 120 17.16 -5.33 -0.03
CA SER A 120 16.73 -4.42 1.05
C SER A 120 15.41 -4.82 1.69
N ALA A 121 14.46 -5.40 0.93
CA ALA A 121 13.19 -5.88 1.47
C ALA A 121 13.41 -7.08 2.39
N ALA A 122 14.23 -8.06 2.00
CA ALA A 122 14.59 -9.20 2.84
C ALA A 122 15.30 -8.77 4.13
N LYS A 123 16.19 -7.77 4.02
CA LYS A 123 16.84 -7.17 5.19
C LYS A 123 15.83 -6.64 6.21
N ARG A 124 14.81 -5.92 5.75
CA ARG A 124 13.75 -5.37 6.63
C ARG A 124 12.84 -6.46 7.18
N LEU A 125 12.45 -7.42 6.34
CA LEU A 125 11.47 -8.45 6.69
C LEU A 125 12.00 -9.43 7.73
N PHE A 126 13.25 -9.87 7.58
CA PHE A 126 13.91 -10.87 8.43
C PHE A 126 15.00 -10.29 9.33
N ASN A 127 15.17 -8.97 9.35
CA ASN A 127 16.24 -8.28 10.11
C ASN A 127 17.66 -8.81 9.79
N LEU A 128 17.90 -9.19 8.50
CA LEU A 128 19.16 -9.76 8.05
C LEU A 128 20.29 -8.72 8.08
N LYS A 129 21.49 -9.19 8.38
CA LYS A 129 22.72 -8.38 8.39
C LYS A 129 23.74 -9.01 7.44
N ARG A 130 24.69 -8.22 6.96
CA ARG A 130 25.75 -8.72 6.07
C ARG A 130 26.56 -9.88 6.66
N ARG A 131 26.69 -9.96 7.98
CA ARG A 131 27.37 -11.05 8.69
C ARG A 131 26.60 -12.38 8.64
N ASP A 132 25.33 -12.37 8.28
CA ASP A 132 24.48 -13.56 8.20
C ASP A 132 24.67 -14.30 6.86
N VAL A 133 25.35 -13.67 5.90
CA VAL A 133 25.79 -14.31 4.66
C VAL A 133 26.80 -15.42 4.99
N GLY A 134 26.58 -16.60 4.45
CA GLY A 134 27.35 -17.81 4.76
C GLY A 134 26.73 -18.66 5.87
N LEU A 135 25.63 -18.24 6.50
CA LEU A 135 24.89 -19.04 7.47
C LEU A 135 23.68 -19.73 6.82
N GLY A 136 23.27 -20.86 7.36
CA GLY A 136 22.06 -21.56 6.93
C GLY A 136 20.81 -20.69 7.14
N PHE A 137 20.02 -20.43 6.10
CA PHE A 137 18.87 -19.56 6.18
C PHE A 137 17.80 -20.06 7.17
N THR A 138 17.61 -21.37 7.28
CA THR A 138 16.71 -22.01 8.25
C THR A 138 17.15 -21.81 9.71
N SER A 139 18.44 -21.58 9.95
CA SER A 139 18.97 -21.28 11.29
C SER A 139 18.64 -19.85 11.71
N ILE A 140 18.54 -18.94 10.73
CA ILE A 140 18.19 -17.54 10.94
C ILE A 140 16.66 -17.41 11.09
N VAL A 141 15.91 -18.01 10.15
CA VAL A 141 14.45 -18.00 10.13
C VAL A 141 13.95 -19.36 10.64
N ARG A 142 13.65 -19.41 11.92
CA ARG A 142 13.23 -20.65 12.60
C ARG A 142 11.76 -20.96 12.34
N SER A 143 11.44 -21.39 11.11
CA SER A 143 10.11 -21.85 10.72
C SER A 143 10.21 -23.30 10.27
N PRO A 144 9.45 -24.23 10.88
CA PRO A 144 9.37 -25.63 10.46
C PRO A 144 8.88 -25.79 9.02
N GLU A 145 7.91 -24.96 8.63
CA GLU A 145 7.31 -24.96 7.31
C GLU A 145 8.34 -24.57 6.24
N LEU A 146 9.11 -23.51 6.50
CA LEU A 146 10.20 -23.09 5.62
C LEU A 146 11.29 -24.15 5.50
N ALA A 147 11.63 -24.80 6.61
CA ALA A 147 12.62 -25.87 6.63
C ALA A 147 12.14 -27.11 5.84
N GLN A 148 10.85 -27.38 5.82
CA GLN A 148 10.25 -28.44 5.02
C GLN A 148 10.29 -28.06 3.54
N LEU A 149 9.85 -26.86 3.14
CA LEU A 149 9.89 -26.37 1.76
C LEU A 149 11.30 -26.46 1.16
N LEU A 150 12.33 -26.13 1.94
CA LEU A 150 13.71 -26.18 1.46
C LEU A 150 14.27 -27.60 1.33
N ARG A 151 13.68 -28.59 1.99
CA ARG A 151 14.01 -30.01 1.85
C ARG A 151 13.30 -30.69 0.69
N ASP A 152 12.10 -30.24 0.37
CA ASP A 152 11.28 -30.84 -0.68
C ASP A 152 11.81 -30.48 -2.07
N ALA A 153 11.82 -31.48 -2.98
CA ALA A 153 12.38 -31.34 -4.32
C ALA A 153 11.49 -30.56 -5.31
N HIS A 154 10.26 -30.18 -4.92
CA HIS A 154 9.27 -29.50 -5.77
C HIS A 154 8.98 -28.09 -5.30
N PRO A 155 9.76 -27.11 -5.76
CA PRO A 155 9.69 -25.73 -5.27
C PRO A 155 8.58 -24.88 -5.91
N GLU A 156 7.67 -25.44 -6.71
CA GLU A 156 6.70 -24.63 -7.48
C GLU A 156 5.48 -24.18 -6.68
N GLU A 157 5.20 -24.79 -5.54
CA GLU A 157 4.07 -24.40 -4.69
C GLU A 157 4.46 -23.25 -3.75
N ALA A 158 3.59 -22.23 -3.71
CA ALA A 158 3.72 -21.17 -2.73
C ALA A 158 3.35 -21.71 -1.34
N LEU A 159 4.21 -21.47 -0.36
CA LEU A 159 3.95 -21.83 1.03
C LEU A 159 3.66 -20.57 1.85
N GLU A 160 2.54 -20.58 2.57
CA GLU A 160 2.23 -19.55 3.55
C GLU A 160 2.64 -19.99 4.95
N PHE A 161 3.28 -19.11 5.70
CA PHE A 161 3.66 -19.35 7.09
C PHE A 161 3.62 -18.07 7.93
N SER A 162 3.50 -18.23 9.25
CA SER A 162 3.54 -17.12 10.20
C SER A 162 4.97 -16.64 10.41
N SER A 163 5.19 -15.33 10.40
CA SER A 163 6.51 -14.75 10.65
C SER A 163 6.97 -15.04 12.09
N PRO A 164 8.17 -15.61 12.28
CA PRO A 164 8.70 -15.82 13.63
C PRO A 164 9.16 -14.52 14.32
N PHE A 165 9.21 -13.41 13.58
CA PHE A 165 9.73 -12.14 14.09
C PHE A 165 8.64 -11.16 14.50
N LYS A 166 7.42 -11.31 13.96
CA LYS A 166 6.33 -10.37 14.20
C LYS A 166 5.00 -11.11 14.28
N ALA A 167 4.33 -10.97 15.41
CA ALA A 167 3.00 -11.53 15.60
C ALA A 167 2.02 -11.02 14.52
N GLU A 168 1.08 -11.86 14.08
CA GLU A 168 0.07 -11.56 13.07
C GLU A 168 0.63 -11.20 11.67
N GLN A 169 1.91 -11.48 11.40
CA GLN A 169 2.48 -11.32 10.08
C GLN A 169 2.51 -12.67 9.35
N TYR A 170 1.87 -12.73 8.18
CA TYR A 170 1.81 -13.89 7.31
C TYR A 170 2.68 -13.66 6.09
N LEU A 171 3.55 -14.62 5.78
CA LEU A 171 4.49 -14.55 4.69
C LEU A 171 4.21 -15.67 3.70
N GLU A 172 4.15 -15.34 2.42
CA GLU A 172 4.13 -16.31 1.31
C GLU A 172 5.54 -16.43 0.77
N VAL A 173 6.09 -17.64 0.74
CA VAL A 173 7.40 -17.93 0.15
C VAL A 173 7.24 -18.79 -1.09
N ARG A 174 7.95 -18.42 -2.15
CA ARG A 174 8.14 -19.24 -3.37
C ARG A 174 9.62 -19.52 -3.54
N CYS A 175 9.94 -20.79 -3.76
CA CYS A 175 11.29 -21.23 -4.05
C CYS A 175 11.42 -21.49 -5.54
N ILE A 176 12.32 -20.81 -6.21
CA ILE A 176 12.57 -20.93 -7.66
C ILE A 176 14.00 -21.45 -7.83
N SER A 177 14.14 -22.56 -8.55
CA SER A 177 15.46 -23.08 -8.90
C SER A 177 16.11 -22.16 -9.94
N ALA A 178 17.28 -21.64 -9.62
CA ALA A 178 18.07 -20.80 -10.51
C ALA A 178 19.22 -21.60 -11.14
N ALA A 179 19.78 -21.08 -12.23
CA ALA A 179 20.98 -21.66 -12.83
C ALA A 179 22.13 -21.72 -11.83
N SER A 180 23.08 -22.63 -12.03
CA SER A 180 24.29 -22.77 -11.20
C SER A 180 24.04 -23.25 -9.77
N ASN A 181 23.08 -24.17 -9.58
CA ASN A 181 22.91 -24.85 -8.30
C ASN A 181 22.42 -23.92 -7.15
N ARG A 182 21.73 -22.84 -7.50
CA ARG A 182 21.19 -21.82 -6.57
C ARG A 182 19.69 -21.89 -6.52
N ARG A 183 19.12 -21.47 -5.39
CA ARG A 183 17.69 -21.31 -5.22
C ARG A 183 17.41 -19.83 -4.89
N LEU A 184 16.38 -19.31 -5.54
CA LEU A 184 15.85 -17.98 -5.29
C LEU A 184 14.59 -18.10 -4.43
N LEU A 185 14.60 -17.52 -3.26
CA LEU A 185 13.42 -17.40 -2.43
C LEU A 185 12.81 -16.02 -2.63
N LEU A 186 11.57 -15.98 -3.11
CA LEU A 186 10.76 -14.78 -3.18
C LEU A 186 9.78 -14.82 -2.00
N VAL A 187 9.87 -13.86 -1.09
CA VAL A 187 9.01 -13.81 0.10
C VAL A 187 8.21 -12.52 0.11
N ARG A 188 6.90 -12.68 0.14
CA ARG A 188 5.92 -11.59 0.14
C ARG A 188 5.19 -11.52 1.48
N ASP A 189 4.95 -10.32 1.99
CA ASP A 189 4.05 -10.10 3.12
C ASP A 189 2.60 -10.11 2.62
N VAL A 190 1.86 -11.15 2.99
CA VAL A 190 0.45 -11.36 2.62
C VAL A 190 -0.51 -11.07 3.78
N SER A 191 -0.02 -10.44 4.85
CA SER A 191 -0.81 -10.19 6.07
C SER A 191 -2.08 -9.36 5.79
N SER A 192 -1.98 -8.35 4.92
CA SER A 192 -3.13 -7.54 4.53
C SER A 192 -4.17 -8.34 3.74
N LEU A 193 -3.72 -9.21 2.83
CA LEU A 193 -4.58 -10.08 2.03
C LEU A 193 -5.28 -11.10 2.92
N ASN A 194 -4.54 -11.79 3.78
CA ASN A 194 -5.08 -12.77 4.73
C ASN A 194 -6.07 -12.13 5.71
N ARG A 195 -5.76 -10.92 6.21
CA ARG A 195 -6.69 -10.17 7.05
C ARG A 195 -7.99 -9.84 6.32
N GLN A 196 -7.92 -9.38 5.08
CA GLN A 196 -9.11 -9.12 4.27
C GLN A 196 -9.94 -10.39 4.02
N GLN A 197 -9.27 -11.50 3.71
CA GLN A 197 -9.93 -12.79 3.49
C GLN A 197 -10.61 -13.31 4.77
N THR A 198 -9.94 -13.22 5.91
CA THR A 198 -10.46 -13.60 7.22
C THR A 198 -11.69 -12.74 7.59
N ILE A 199 -11.60 -11.42 7.39
CA ILE A 199 -12.73 -10.50 7.60
C ILE A 199 -13.91 -10.89 6.72
N ARG A 200 -13.67 -11.24 5.45
CA ARG A 200 -14.72 -11.68 4.52
C ARG A 200 -15.35 -13.00 4.94
N GLN A 201 -14.55 -13.97 5.36
CA GLN A 201 -15.05 -15.27 5.85
C GLN A 201 -15.89 -15.09 7.11
N HIS A 202 -15.41 -14.31 8.09
CA HIS A 202 -16.17 -13.99 9.31
C HIS A 202 -17.46 -13.25 8.98
N PHE A 203 -17.44 -12.33 8.00
CA PHE A 203 -18.63 -11.63 7.55
C PHE A 203 -19.70 -12.60 7.04
N VAL A 204 -19.37 -13.51 6.12
CA VAL A 204 -20.30 -14.51 5.58
C VAL A 204 -20.84 -15.44 6.65
N ALA A 205 -19.97 -15.91 7.56
CA ALA A 205 -20.36 -16.76 8.68
C ALA A 205 -21.34 -16.04 9.61
N ASN A 206 -21.04 -14.78 9.97
CA ASN A 206 -21.90 -13.99 10.86
C ASN A 206 -23.26 -13.65 10.22
N VAL A 207 -23.29 -13.29 8.92
CA VAL A 207 -24.55 -13.09 8.17
C VAL A 207 -25.41 -14.36 8.25
N SER A 208 -24.81 -15.52 7.97
CA SER A 208 -25.52 -16.80 8.01
C SER A 208 -26.09 -17.10 9.39
N HIS A 209 -25.34 -16.83 10.45
CA HIS A 209 -25.79 -17.03 11.82
C HIS A 209 -26.92 -16.05 12.24
N GLU A 210 -26.77 -14.75 11.90
CA GLU A 210 -27.76 -13.72 12.25
C GLU A 210 -29.06 -13.86 11.43
N LEU A 211 -29.03 -14.48 10.25
CA LEU A 211 -30.25 -14.83 9.49
C LEU A 211 -30.87 -16.14 9.95
N ARG A 212 -30.07 -17.15 10.30
CA ARG A 212 -30.61 -18.47 10.72
C ARG A 212 -31.44 -18.37 11.97
N THR A 213 -31.01 -17.60 12.97
CA THR A 213 -31.72 -17.48 14.26
C THR A 213 -33.16 -16.99 14.10
N PRO A 214 -33.45 -15.82 13.48
CA PRO A 214 -34.82 -15.36 13.30
C PRO A 214 -35.63 -16.27 12.37
N LEU A 215 -34.98 -16.88 11.38
CA LEU A 215 -35.64 -17.83 10.47
C LEU A 215 -36.12 -19.07 11.22
N THR A 216 -35.31 -19.64 12.11
CA THR A 216 -35.71 -20.78 12.96
C THR A 216 -36.85 -20.42 13.90
N VAL A 217 -36.83 -19.21 14.48
CA VAL A 217 -37.94 -18.73 15.35
C VAL A 217 -39.22 -18.54 14.52
N ALA A 218 -39.14 -17.96 13.33
CA ALA A 218 -40.29 -17.81 12.46
C ALA A 218 -40.85 -19.18 12.00
N ALA A 219 -39.99 -20.12 11.64
CA ALA A 219 -40.39 -21.47 11.27
C ALA A 219 -41.11 -22.18 12.45
N GLY A 220 -40.58 -22.07 13.67
CA GLY A 220 -41.25 -22.64 14.84
C GLY A 220 -42.62 -22.02 15.13
N TYR A 221 -42.80 -20.70 14.95
CA TYR A 221 -44.10 -20.08 15.06
C TYR A 221 -45.05 -20.53 13.96
N MET A 222 -44.55 -20.71 12.73
CA MET A 222 -45.36 -21.25 11.62
C MET A 222 -45.79 -22.68 11.87
N GLU A 223 -44.91 -23.53 12.39
CA GLU A 223 -45.23 -24.92 12.77
C GLU A 223 -46.31 -24.96 13.86
N ALA A 224 -46.20 -24.11 14.90
CA ALA A 224 -47.21 -23.99 15.96
C ALA A 224 -48.55 -23.45 15.44
N LEU A 225 -48.58 -22.66 14.37
CA LEU A 225 -49.82 -22.20 13.74
C LEU A 225 -50.54 -23.30 12.96
N THR A 226 -49.83 -24.29 12.44
CA THR A 226 -50.39 -25.42 11.69
C THR A 226 -50.88 -26.58 12.63
N ASP A 227 -50.60 -26.50 13.92
CA ASP A 227 -51.07 -27.47 14.89
C ASP A 227 -52.59 -27.32 15.12
N ASP A 228 -53.35 -28.39 14.93
CA ASP A 228 -54.82 -28.44 15.10
C ASP A 228 -55.27 -28.17 16.53
N THR A 229 -54.40 -28.33 17.51
CA THR A 229 -54.67 -28.06 18.92
C THR A 229 -54.58 -26.58 19.29
N THR A 230 -54.12 -25.71 18.39
CA THR A 230 -53.89 -24.29 18.68
C THR A 230 -55.21 -23.51 18.67
N THR A 231 -55.55 -22.84 19.80
CA THR A 231 -56.73 -21.99 19.92
C THR A 231 -56.62 -20.73 19.05
N ASN A 232 -57.77 -20.15 18.68
CA ASN A 232 -57.78 -18.92 17.84
C ASN A 232 -57.04 -17.74 18.49
N GLU A 233 -57.14 -17.57 19.82
CA GLU A 233 -56.41 -16.51 20.53
C GLU A 233 -54.90 -16.74 20.48
N LEU A 234 -54.45 -17.99 20.62
CA LEU A 234 -53.04 -18.33 20.49
C LEU A 234 -52.53 -18.11 19.04
N ARG A 235 -53.34 -18.47 18.04
CA ARG A 235 -53.03 -18.22 16.62
C ARG A 235 -52.79 -16.74 16.35
N LEU A 236 -53.65 -15.85 16.81
CA LEU A 236 -53.49 -14.40 16.68
C LEU A 236 -52.21 -13.91 17.37
N SER A 237 -51.91 -14.38 18.55
CA SER A 237 -50.70 -14.08 19.30
C SER A 237 -49.42 -14.56 18.54
N LEU A 238 -49.45 -15.74 17.93
CA LEU A 238 -48.34 -16.29 17.16
C LEU A 238 -48.11 -15.49 15.86
N VAL A 239 -49.19 -15.08 15.18
CA VAL A 239 -49.06 -14.19 13.99
C VAL A 239 -48.43 -12.86 14.35
N ASP A 240 -48.81 -12.27 15.49
CA ASP A 240 -48.16 -11.02 15.92
C ASP A 240 -46.66 -11.22 16.28
N LYS A 241 -46.35 -12.35 16.94
CA LYS A 241 -44.96 -12.70 17.25
C LYS A 241 -44.10 -13.00 16.04
N LEU A 242 -44.67 -13.40 14.90
CA LEU A 242 -43.96 -13.58 13.62
C LEU A 242 -43.44 -12.26 13.05
N ARG A 243 -44.08 -11.14 13.34
CA ARG A 243 -43.72 -9.82 12.80
C ARG A 243 -42.30 -9.43 13.19
N ALA A 244 -41.92 -9.61 14.45
CA ALA A 244 -40.60 -9.17 14.94
C ALA A 244 -39.41 -9.90 14.29
N PRO A 245 -39.37 -11.24 14.14
CA PRO A 245 -38.28 -11.90 13.43
C PRO A 245 -38.21 -11.54 11.94
N ILE A 246 -39.35 -11.33 11.28
CA ILE A 246 -39.40 -10.92 9.84
C ILE A 246 -38.84 -9.52 9.68
N GLN A 247 -39.31 -8.54 10.47
CA GLN A 247 -38.78 -7.18 10.44
C GLN A 247 -37.27 -7.12 10.74
N ARG A 248 -36.81 -7.97 11.66
CA ARG A 248 -35.38 -8.05 11.95
C ARG A 248 -34.57 -8.58 10.77
N MET A 249 -35.07 -9.61 10.05
CA MET A 249 -34.39 -10.13 8.85
C MET A 249 -34.37 -9.04 7.74
N GLN A 250 -35.48 -8.33 7.57
CA GLN A 250 -35.57 -7.25 6.58
C GLN A 250 -34.55 -6.14 6.87
N ALA A 251 -34.51 -5.65 8.12
CA ALA A 251 -33.53 -4.63 8.53
C ALA A 251 -32.07 -5.10 8.34
N LEU A 252 -31.81 -6.39 8.64
CA LEU A 252 -30.46 -6.95 8.42
C LEU A 252 -30.08 -6.97 6.93
N VAL A 253 -31.02 -7.33 6.03
CA VAL A 253 -30.78 -7.33 4.58
C VAL A 253 -30.57 -5.91 4.08
N GLU A 254 -31.35 -4.94 4.54
CA GLU A 254 -31.21 -3.52 4.18
C GLU A 254 -29.84 -2.97 4.63
N ASP A 255 -29.42 -3.27 5.88
CA ASP A 255 -28.09 -2.89 6.39
C ASP A 255 -26.96 -3.50 5.54
N LEU A 256 -27.08 -4.77 5.13
CA LEU A 256 -26.11 -5.46 4.29
C LEU A 256 -26.03 -4.85 2.89
N LEU A 257 -27.15 -4.53 2.27
CA LEU A 257 -27.19 -3.87 0.95
C LEU A 257 -26.59 -2.49 1.02
N LEU A 258 -26.91 -1.70 2.04
CA LEU A 258 -26.35 -0.37 2.25
C LEU A 258 -24.84 -0.47 2.45
N LEU A 259 -24.34 -1.37 3.31
CA LEU A 259 -22.92 -1.56 3.54
C LEU A 259 -22.18 -1.96 2.24
N ALA A 260 -22.77 -2.88 1.45
CA ALA A 260 -22.20 -3.29 0.17
C ALA A 260 -22.14 -2.14 -0.85
N GLN A 261 -23.13 -1.25 -0.86
CA GLN A 261 -23.11 -0.03 -1.69
C GLN A 261 -22.01 0.94 -1.26
N LEU A 262 -21.87 1.19 0.05
CA LEU A 262 -20.85 2.07 0.62
C LEU A 262 -19.41 1.59 0.34
N GLU A 263 -19.20 0.26 0.29
CA GLU A 263 -17.89 -0.33 0.01
C GLU A 263 -17.49 -0.33 -1.46
N ARG A 264 -18.46 -0.39 -2.38
CA ARG A 264 -18.18 -0.45 -3.82
C ARG A 264 -17.78 0.89 -4.44
N SER A 265 -18.19 1.99 -3.85
CA SER A 265 -18.07 3.30 -4.48
C SER A 265 -17.78 4.39 -3.46
N PRO A 266 -16.49 4.61 -3.11
CA PRO A 266 -16.15 5.66 -2.16
C PRO A 266 -16.50 7.07 -2.63
N ASP A 267 -16.66 7.32 -3.94
CA ASP A 267 -16.77 8.68 -4.52
C ASP A 267 -18.09 8.99 -5.27
N LEU A 268 -19.14 8.17 -5.10
CA LEU A 268 -20.35 8.27 -5.95
C LEU A 268 -21.57 8.91 -5.26
N PHE A 269 -21.42 10.06 -4.63
CA PHE A 269 -22.59 10.92 -4.43
C PHE A 269 -22.26 12.33 -4.93
N GLU A 270 -23.25 12.96 -5.59
CA GLU A 270 -23.16 14.40 -5.86
C GLU A 270 -23.35 15.14 -4.55
N PRO A 271 -22.32 15.83 -4.03
CA PRO A 271 -22.40 16.48 -2.73
C PRO A 271 -23.42 17.63 -2.81
N GLN A 272 -24.47 17.50 -2.04
CA GLN A 272 -25.48 18.53 -1.86
C GLN A 272 -25.25 19.30 -0.55
N ARG A 273 -25.77 20.53 -0.49
CA ARG A 273 -25.80 21.30 0.76
C ARG A 273 -26.88 20.74 1.68
N ILE A 274 -26.48 20.27 2.84
CA ILE A 274 -27.36 19.60 3.80
C ILE A 274 -27.49 20.45 5.06
N SER A 275 -28.74 20.69 5.44
CA SER A 275 -29.12 21.28 6.72
C SER A 275 -29.26 20.17 7.77
N MET A 276 -28.25 19.98 8.62
CA MET A 276 -28.29 18.93 9.65
C MET A 276 -29.43 19.06 10.65
N PRO A 277 -29.92 20.26 11.04
CA PRO A 277 -31.11 20.36 11.88
C PRO A 277 -32.33 19.65 11.29
N ARG A 278 -32.55 19.74 9.97
CA ARG A 278 -33.67 19.03 9.27
C ARG A 278 -33.45 17.52 9.32
N VAL A 279 -32.24 17.06 9.03
CA VAL A 279 -31.89 15.63 9.06
C VAL A 279 -32.07 15.04 10.46
N ILE A 280 -31.73 15.79 11.51
CA ILE A 280 -31.91 15.35 12.90
C ILE A 280 -33.39 15.23 13.26
N GLU A 281 -34.23 16.19 12.87
CA GLU A 281 -35.68 16.12 13.12
C GLU A 281 -36.29 14.90 12.38
N GLN A 282 -35.93 14.71 11.12
CA GLN A 282 -36.37 13.56 10.34
C GLN A 282 -35.93 12.23 10.97
N ALA A 283 -34.68 12.14 11.45
CA ALA A 283 -34.19 10.95 12.16
C ALA A 283 -35.01 10.68 13.43
N LYS A 284 -35.37 11.70 14.18
CA LYS A 284 -36.22 11.58 15.37
C LYS A 284 -37.62 11.04 15.02
N GLU A 285 -38.23 11.53 13.95
CA GLU A 285 -39.53 11.03 13.48
C GLU A 285 -39.45 9.56 13.06
N GLU A 286 -38.40 9.17 12.33
CA GLU A 286 -38.21 7.78 11.87
C GLU A 286 -38.05 6.80 13.03
N ILE A 287 -37.37 7.17 14.09
CA ILE A 287 -37.16 6.31 15.26
C ILE A 287 -38.27 6.41 16.31
N ALA A 288 -39.27 7.29 16.13
CA ALA A 288 -40.36 7.47 17.11
C ALA A 288 -41.11 6.17 17.44
N SER A 289 -41.21 5.24 16.49
CA SER A 289 -41.79 3.92 16.68
C SER A 289 -40.95 2.97 17.56
N LEU A 290 -39.63 3.22 17.67
CA LEU A 290 -38.70 2.46 18.51
C LEU A 290 -38.57 3.05 19.91
N ALA A 291 -38.90 4.32 20.08
CA ALA A 291 -38.90 4.98 21.37
C ALA A 291 -40.07 4.50 22.20
N THR A 292 -39.80 3.89 23.36
CA THR A 292 -40.85 3.71 24.38
C THR A 292 -41.35 5.09 24.78
N SER A 293 -42.61 5.20 25.18
CA SER A 293 -43.28 6.45 25.58
C SER A 293 -42.53 7.26 26.66
N ARG A 294 -41.46 6.73 27.22
CA ARG A 294 -40.63 7.30 28.29
C ARG A 294 -39.28 7.87 27.82
N SER A 295 -38.78 7.47 26.65
CA SER A 295 -37.47 7.97 26.14
C SER A 295 -37.63 9.42 25.64
N GLN A 296 -37.09 10.39 26.36
CA GLN A 296 -37.09 11.80 25.96
C GLN A 296 -35.87 12.10 25.10
N ILE A 297 -36.10 12.30 23.78
CA ILE A 297 -35.03 12.76 22.87
C ILE A 297 -35.05 14.29 22.83
N GLN A 298 -33.96 14.87 23.33
CA GLN A 298 -33.72 16.31 23.32
C GLN A 298 -32.86 16.69 22.12
N ILE A 299 -33.35 17.63 21.29
CA ILE A 299 -32.62 18.14 20.14
C ILE A 299 -32.09 19.54 20.50
N ARG A 300 -30.79 19.73 20.27
CA ARG A 300 -30.11 21.01 20.45
C ARG A 300 -29.34 21.39 19.20
N CYS A 301 -29.83 22.36 18.43
CA CYS A 301 -29.20 22.84 17.22
C CYS A 301 -28.75 24.30 17.39
N ASP A 302 -27.50 24.49 17.79
CA ASP A 302 -26.90 25.85 18.01
C ASP A 302 -26.18 26.34 16.74
N SER A 303 -26.12 25.55 15.68
CA SER A 303 -25.48 25.89 14.40
C SER A 303 -26.46 25.82 13.23
N SER A 304 -26.46 26.83 12.40
CA SER A 304 -27.16 26.84 11.09
C SER A 304 -26.24 26.50 9.92
N ARG A 305 -24.96 26.18 10.18
CA ARG A 305 -24.00 25.84 9.12
C ARG A 305 -24.40 24.54 8.42
N GLU A 306 -24.44 24.61 7.10
CA GLU A 306 -24.66 23.47 6.21
C GLU A 306 -23.34 22.72 5.97
N ILE A 307 -23.43 21.46 5.60
CA ILE A 307 -22.30 20.63 5.15
C ILE A 307 -22.57 20.10 3.74
N LEU A 308 -21.51 19.69 3.05
CA LEU A 308 -21.63 19.01 1.77
C LEU A 308 -21.70 17.49 2.02
N GLY A 309 -22.73 16.83 1.46
CA GLY A 309 -22.90 15.42 1.67
C GLY A 309 -24.13 14.84 0.98
N SER A 310 -24.50 13.62 1.40
CA SER A 310 -25.72 12.92 1.01
C SER A 310 -26.72 12.96 2.17
N GLU A 311 -27.88 13.55 1.97
CA GLU A 311 -28.94 13.63 3.00
C GLU A 311 -29.34 12.24 3.51
N ARG A 312 -29.51 11.29 2.59
CA ARG A 312 -29.86 9.90 2.91
C ARG A 312 -28.79 9.21 3.79
N GLU A 313 -27.49 9.41 3.48
CA GLU A 313 -26.40 8.81 4.24
C GLU A 313 -26.30 9.45 5.64
N LEU A 314 -26.42 10.78 5.73
CA LEU A 314 -26.39 11.49 7.02
C LEU A 314 -27.61 11.19 7.89
N LEU A 315 -28.78 11.00 7.28
CA LEU A 315 -29.98 10.50 7.97
C LEU A 315 -29.72 9.11 8.58
N SER A 316 -29.12 8.20 7.81
CA SER A 316 -28.74 6.89 8.31
C SER A 316 -27.77 6.96 9.48
N VAL A 317 -26.80 7.92 9.49
CA VAL A 317 -25.92 8.16 10.64
C VAL A 317 -26.72 8.54 11.87
N CYS A 318 -27.61 9.52 11.76
CA CYS A 318 -28.43 9.98 12.88
C CYS A 318 -29.35 8.87 13.43
N VAL A 319 -30.03 8.14 12.54
CA VAL A 319 -30.92 7.00 12.91
C VAL A 319 -30.13 5.91 13.63
N ASN A 320 -28.96 5.51 13.13
CA ASN A 320 -28.11 4.49 13.77
C ASN A 320 -27.61 4.93 15.14
N LEU A 321 -27.13 6.16 15.29
CA LEU A 321 -26.65 6.66 16.57
C LEU A 321 -27.77 6.80 17.59
N LEU A 322 -28.93 7.34 17.18
CA LEU A 322 -30.11 7.51 18.06
C LEU A 322 -30.70 6.15 18.43
N SER A 323 -30.85 5.21 17.50
CA SER A 323 -31.34 3.86 17.82
C SER A 323 -30.44 3.11 18.79
N ASN A 324 -29.12 3.29 18.69
CA ASN A 324 -28.18 2.75 19.66
C ASN A 324 -28.36 3.41 21.03
N ALA A 325 -28.50 4.74 21.10
CA ALA A 325 -28.77 5.45 22.33
C ALA A 325 -30.05 4.93 23.01
N ILE A 326 -31.17 4.76 22.27
CA ILE A 326 -32.43 4.21 22.80
C ILE A 326 -32.24 2.80 23.36
N ARG A 327 -31.56 1.93 22.61
CA ARG A 327 -31.37 0.52 22.99
C ARG A 327 -30.52 0.32 24.25
N TYR A 328 -29.53 1.20 24.44
CA TYR A 328 -28.54 1.03 25.52
C TYR A 328 -28.68 2.03 26.66
N SER A 329 -29.60 3.00 26.55
CA SER A 329 -29.98 3.85 27.66
C SER A 329 -30.73 3.06 28.73
N LYS A 330 -30.71 3.59 29.95
CA LYS A 330 -31.58 3.17 31.04
C LYS A 330 -32.99 3.69 30.77
N ASP A 331 -33.99 3.01 31.30
CA ASP A 331 -35.37 3.47 31.20
C ASP A 331 -35.48 4.89 31.80
N ASP A 332 -36.21 5.77 31.10
CA ASP A 332 -36.44 7.17 31.43
C ASP A 332 -35.23 8.13 31.41
N ALA A 333 -34.05 7.66 30.94
CA ALA A 333 -32.89 8.51 30.81
C ALA A 333 -32.98 9.38 29.54
N PRO A 334 -32.64 10.70 29.63
CA PRO A 334 -32.68 11.57 28.47
C PRO A 334 -31.57 11.19 27.48
N ILE A 335 -31.91 11.28 26.19
CA ILE A 335 -30.97 11.15 25.07
C ILE A 335 -30.86 12.53 24.44
N GLU A 336 -29.66 13.07 24.31
CA GLU A 336 -29.42 14.34 23.65
C GLU A 336 -28.77 14.13 22.29
N ILE A 337 -29.31 14.74 21.24
CA ILE A 337 -28.64 14.90 19.96
C ILE A 337 -28.42 16.38 19.72
N SER A 338 -27.19 16.75 19.37
CA SER A 338 -26.84 18.17 19.20
C SER A 338 -26.02 18.40 17.93
N TRP A 339 -26.25 19.60 17.34
CA TRP A 339 -25.49 20.15 16.24
C TRP A 339 -24.91 21.50 16.61
N THR A 340 -23.59 21.57 16.85
CA THR A 340 -22.94 22.73 17.48
C THR A 340 -21.70 23.17 16.70
N ASN A 341 -21.37 24.48 16.80
CA ASN A 341 -20.11 24.99 16.25
C ASN A 341 -18.91 24.61 17.11
N ARG A 342 -17.80 24.21 16.45
CA ARG A 342 -16.52 23.89 17.08
C ARG A 342 -15.36 24.53 16.30
N GLY A 343 -15.23 25.86 16.41
CA GLY A 343 -14.25 26.61 15.64
C GLY A 343 -14.50 26.54 14.14
N GLU A 344 -13.58 25.94 13.38
CA GLU A 344 -13.71 25.77 11.93
C GLU A 344 -14.65 24.61 11.55
N TYR A 345 -14.97 23.71 12.48
CA TYR A 345 -15.81 22.54 12.26
C TYR A 345 -17.21 22.75 12.84
N VAL A 346 -18.13 21.91 12.40
CA VAL A 346 -19.43 21.71 13.04
C VAL A 346 -19.51 20.28 13.55
N ARG A 347 -20.10 20.07 14.71
CA ARG A 347 -20.10 18.78 15.40
C ARG A 347 -21.52 18.25 15.58
N LEU A 348 -21.73 17.03 15.11
CA LEU A 348 -22.86 16.19 15.52
C LEU A 348 -22.46 15.42 16.78
N THR A 349 -23.29 15.46 17.82
CA THR A 349 -23.07 14.70 19.06
C THR A 349 -24.34 13.99 19.47
N VAL A 350 -24.23 12.73 19.88
CA VAL A 350 -25.31 11.97 20.54
C VAL A 350 -24.80 11.52 21.89
N VAL A 351 -25.55 11.86 22.93
CA VAL A 351 -25.24 11.53 24.33
C VAL A 351 -26.33 10.64 24.89
N ASP A 352 -25.94 9.54 25.49
CA ASP A 352 -26.82 8.65 26.25
C ASP A 352 -26.35 8.53 27.70
N SER A 353 -27.27 8.26 28.62
CA SER A 353 -27.03 7.98 30.02
C SER A 353 -27.19 6.46 30.33
N GLY A 354 -26.70 5.64 29.39
CA GLY A 354 -26.86 4.20 29.42
C GLY A 354 -25.85 3.44 30.30
N TYR A 355 -25.64 2.17 29.94
CA TYR A 355 -24.71 1.29 30.66
C TYR A 355 -23.23 1.67 30.44
N GLY A 356 -22.93 2.53 29.46
CA GLY A 356 -21.57 2.84 29.07
C GLY A 356 -20.81 1.65 28.50
N ILE A 357 -19.57 1.91 28.08
CA ILE A 357 -18.74 0.98 27.33
C ILE A 357 -17.35 0.93 27.98
N ALA A 358 -16.83 -0.26 28.19
CA ALA A 358 -15.46 -0.45 28.67
C ALA A 358 -14.45 -0.02 27.58
N GLU A 359 -13.35 0.59 28.01
CA GLU A 359 -12.35 1.20 27.11
C GLU A 359 -11.78 0.19 26.10
N GLU A 360 -11.58 -1.05 26.53
CA GLU A 360 -11.08 -2.16 25.70
C GLU A 360 -11.98 -2.50 24.50
N HIS A 361 -13.28 -2.19 24.57
CA HIS A 361 -14.23 -2.47 23.50
C HIS A 361 -14.41 -1.32 22.51
N ILE A 362 -14.04 -0.10 22.89
CA ILE A 362 -14.24 1.11 22.05
C ILE A 362 -13.62 0.97 20.64
N PRO A 363 -12.38 0.48 20.48
CA PRO A 363 -11.78 0.35 19.16
C PRO A 363 -12.51 -0.63 18.23
N ARG A 364 -13.23 -1.60 18.82
CA ARG A 364 -13.91 -2.67 18.09
C ARG A 364 -15.37 -2.39 17.78
N LEU A 365 -15.97 -1.35 18.34
CA LEU A 365 -17.40 -1.03 18.19
C LEU A 365 -17.84 -0.81 16.74
N THR A 366 -16.94 -0.38 15.89
CA THR A 366 -17.18 -0.16 14.45
C THR A 366 -16.84 -1.38 13.58
N GLU A 367 -16.43 -2.51 14.19
CA GLU A 367 -16.29 -3.78 13.47
C GLU A 367 -17.68 -4.34 13.14
N ARG A 368 -17.79 -5.00 11.99
CA ARG A 368 -19.06 -5.62 11.55
C ARG A 368 -19.47 -6.74 12.50
N PHE A 369 -20.74 -6.76 12.91
CA PHE A 369 -21.33 -7.74 13.83
C PHE A 369 -20.74 -7.74 15.24
N PHE A 370 -19.85 -6.78 15.57
CA PHE A 370 -19.30 -6.70 16.91
C PHE A 370 -20.36 -6.28 17.93
N ARG A 371 -20.38 -6.98 19.06
CA ARG A 371 -21.34 -6.75 20.16
C ARG A 371 -20.67 -7.13 21.47
N ILE A 372 -20.75 -6.27 22.47
CA ILE A 372 -20.16 -6.52 23.80
C ILE A 372 -20.88 -7.67 24.51
N ASP A 373 -22.21 -7.72 24.42
CA ASP A 373 -23.06 -8.77 25.01
C ASP A 373 -24.05 -9.28 23.96
N ALA A 374 -23.74 -10.45 23.39
CA ALA A 374 -24.54 -11.05 22.33
C ALA A 374 -25.95 -11.41 22.77
N THR A 375 -26.16 -11.75 24.05
CA THR A 375 -27.45 -12.22 24.58
C THR A 375 -28.41 -11.05 24.80
N ARG A 376 -27.99 -10.04 25.52
CA ARG A 376 -28.79 -8.84 25.81
C ARG A 376 -29.08 -8.02 24.56
N SER A 377 -28.09 -7.93 23.66
CA SER A 377 -28.25 -7.20 22.39
C SER A 377 -29.19 -7.91 21.42
N ARG A 378 -29.25 -9.27 21.41
CA ARG A 378 -30.22 -10.00 20.57
C ARG A 378 -31.65 -9.74 21.02
N ALA A 379 -31.92 -9.71 22.32
CA ALA A 379 -33.23 -9.39 22.86
C ALA A 379 -33.72 -7.99 22.48
N LYS A 380 -32.80 -7.02 22.33
CA LYS A 380 -33.08 -5.64 21.95
C LYS A 380 -32.99 -5.35 20.40
N GLY A 381 -32.85 -6.39 19.57
CA GLY A 381 -33.04 -6.28 18.10
C GLY A 381 -31.89 -5.65 17.30
N GLY A 382 -30.68 -5.50 17.86
CA GLY A 382 -29.55 -4.92 17.11
C GLY A 382 -28.94 -5.89 16.07
N THR A 383 -28.55 -5.40 14.89
CA THR A 383 -27.87 -6.17 13.84
C THR A 383 -26.36 -6.28 14.06
N GLY A 384 -25.75 -5.31 14.78
CA GLY A 384 -24.31 -5.16 14.92
C GLY A 384 -23.64 -4.56 13.68
N LEU A 385 -24.40 -4.05 12.73
CA LEU A 385 -23.92 -3.39 11.50
C LEU A 385 -24.02 -1.85 11.58
N GLY A 386 -24.88 -1.30 12.40
CA GLY A 386 -25.17 0.14 12.42
C GLY A 386 -23.95 1.03 12.64
N LEU A 387 -23.06 0.73 13.59
CA LEU A 387 -21.85 1.52 13.79
C LEU A 387 -20.80 1.31 12.70
N ALA A 388 -20.77 0.14 12.05
CA ALA A 388 -19.95 -0.08 10.85
C ALA A 388 -20.45 0.77 9.68
N ILE A 389 -21.77 0.85 9.46
CA ILE A 389 -22.40 1.73 8.47
C ILE A 389 -22.05 3.20 8.76
N VAL A 390 -22.22 3.66 10.01
CA VAL A 390 -21.84 5.01 10.44
C VAL A 390 -20.38 5.31 10.09
N LYS A 391 -19.45 4.42 10.40
CA LYS A 391 -18.04 4.58 10.06
C LYS A 391 -17.82 4.75 8.56
N HIS A 392 -18.40 3.89 7.72
CA HIS A 392 -18.24 3.98 6.26
C HIS A 392 -18.82 5.28 5.69
N ILE A 393 -19.99 5.71 6.16
CA ILE A 393 -20.59 6.98 5.76
C ILE A 393 -19.71 8.16 6.16
N LEU A 394 -19.22 8.19 7.39
CA LEU A 394 -18.39 9.30 7.87
C LEU A 394 -17.08 9.41 7.10
N VAL A 395 -16.43 8.29 6.76
CA VAL A 395 -15.21 8.30 5.91
C VAL A 395 -15.51 8.94 4.54
N ARG A 396 -16.64 8.65 3.90
CA ARG A 396 -17.09 9.27 2.65
C ARG A 396 -17.35 10.78 2.77
N HIS A 397 -17.68 11.24 3.99
CA HIS A 397 -17.92 12.65 4.31
C HIS A 397 -16.68 13.33 4.92
N ASN A 398 -15.48 12.73 4.77
CA ASN A 398 -14.23 13.23 5.35
C ASN A 398 -14.32 13.48 6.86
N SER A 399 -15.05 12.62 7.56
CA SER A 399 -15.26 12.67 9.01
C SER A 399 -14.94 11.34 9.68
N GLU A 400 -14.85 11.36 11.00
CA GLU A 400 -14.54 10.17 11.80
C GLU A 400 -15.46 10.09 13.01
N LEU A 401 -15.93 8.88 13.35
CA LEU A 401 -16.65 8.64 14.57
C LEU A 401 -15.71 8.59 15.77
N ARG A 402 -15.94 9.45 16.74
CA ARG A 402 -15.23 9.45 18.03
C ARG A 402 -16.18 9.11 19.14
N ILE A 403 -15.69 8.31 20.09
CA ILE A 403 -16.51 7.75 21.17
C ILE A 403 -15.83 8.06 22.49
N LYS A 404 -16.61 8.62 23.43
CA LYS A 404 -16.21 8.76 24.84
C LYS A 404 -17.25 8.05 25.68
N SER A 405 -16.82 7.10 26.49
CA SER A 405 -17.73 6.35 27.33
C SER A 405 -17.07 5.90 28.61
N LYS A 406 -17.87 5.71 29.64
CA LYS A 406 -17.43 5.15 30.90
C LYS A 406 -18.56 4.25 31.45
N LEU A 407 -18.15 3.07 31.93
CA LEU A 407 -19.10 2.09 32.47
C LEU A 407 -20.06 2.73 33.48
N ASN A 408 -21.37 2.46 33.33
CA ASN A 408 -22.50 2.95 34.13
C ASN A 408 -22.72 4.48 34.13
N GLN A 409 -21.98 5.24 33.28
CA GLN A 409 -22.15 6.70 33.18
C GLN A 409 -22.72 7.12 31.81
N GLY A 410 -22.86 6.17 30.85
CA GLY A 410 -23.36 6.45 29.53
C GLY A 410 -22.24 6.64 28.50
N SER A 411 -22.62 7.04 27.28
CA SER A 411 -21.71 7.23 26.16
C SER A 411 -21.99 8.52 25.40
N THR A 412 -20.94 9.04 24.78
CA THR A 412 -20.99 10.20 23.89
C THR A 412 -20.37 9.81 22.56
N PHE A 413 -21.18 9.80 21.52
CA PHE A 413 -20.76 9.58 20.13
C PHE A 413 -20.72 10.93 19.42
N PHE A 414 -19.62 11.27 18.76
CA PHE A 414 -19.51 12.55 18.05
C PHE A 414 -18.66 12.45 16.81
N CYS A 415 -18.96 13.30 15.82
CA CYS A 415 -18.20 13.45 14.59
C CYS A 415 -18.16 14.92 14.16
N ASP A 416 -17.02 15.32 13.58
CA ASP A 416 -16.72 16.68 13.16
C ASP A 416 -16.78 16.79 11.65
N PHE A 417 -17.49 17.77 11.12
CA PHE A 417 -17.62 18.03 9.69
C PHE A 417 -17.05 19.39 9.32
N VAL A 418 -16.55 19.50 8.11
CA VAL A 418 -16.17 20.78 7.52
C VAL A 418 -17.44 21.45 6.99
N PRO A 419 -17.77 22.68 7.40
CA PRO A 419 -18.94 23.39 6.88
C PRO A 419 -18.81 23.65 5.39
N ALA A 420 -19.92 23.63 4.67
CA ALA A 420 -19.99 24.12 3.29
C ALA A 420 -19.58 25.61 3.27
N GLY A 421 -18.65 25.97 2.39
CA GLY A 421 -18.27 27.37 2.19
C GLY A 421 -19.48 28.28 1.88
N PRO A 422 -19.34 29.61 1.95
CA PRO A 422 -20.40 30.53 1.66
C PRO A 422 -21.01 30.21 0.29
N LYS A 423 -22.35 30.35 0.15
CA LYS A 423 -23.00 30.26 -1.17
C LYS A 423 -22.40 31.37 -2.02
N LEU A 424 -21.67 31.04 -3.08
CA LEU A 424 -21.34 31.99 -4.13
C LEU A 424 -22.67 32.56 -4.64
N SER A 425 -22.89 33.86 -4.48
CA SER A 425 -24.07 34.51 -5.00
C SER A 425 -24.00 34.43 -6.53
N ALA A 426 -25.15 34.25 -7.19
CA ALA A 426 -25.25 34.15 -8.65
C ALA A 426 -24.65 35.38 -9.38
N THR A 427 -24.27 36.43 -8.65
CA THR A 427 -23.64 37.65 -9.15
C THR A 427 -22.16 37.51 -9.39
N GLU A 428 -21.47 36.55 -8.74
CA GLU A 428 -20.00 36.34 -8.88
C GLU A 428 -19.62 35.40 -10.04
N LEU A 429 -20.57 34.62 -10.57
CA LEU A 429 -20.37 33.73 -11.72
C LEU A 429 -20.31 34.48 -13.08
N ASN A 430 -20.66 35.76 -13.13
CA ASN A 430 -20.66 36.57 -14.38
C ASN A 430 -19.39 37.42 -14.57
N HIS A 431 -18.37 37.29 -13.70
CA HIS A 431 -17.12 38.04 -13.80
C HIS A 431 -15.88 37.23 -14.25
N GLU A 432 -16.06 35.92 -14.50
CA GLU A 432 -14.95 35.02 -14.99
C GLU A 432 -15.33 34.32 -16.33
N ALA A 433 -16.23 34.89 -17.12
CA ALA A 433 -16.53 34.41 -18.46
C ALA A 433 -15.97 35.37 -19.55
#